data_bf9b215c867eb353490eb06fb19fdf99
#
_entry.id   bf9b215c867eb353490eb06fb19fdf99
#
_cell.length_a   1.000
_cell.length_b   1.000
_cell.length_c   1.000
_cell.angle_alpha   90.00
_cell.angle_beta   90.00
_cell.angle_gamma   90.00
#
_symmetry.space_group_name_H-M   'P 1'
#
loop_
_entity.id
_entity.type
_entity.pdbx_description
1 polymer ?
#
loop_
_entity_poly.entity_id
_entity_poly.type
_entity_poly.pdbx_seq_one_letter_code
_entity_poly.pdbx_strand_id
1 'polypeptide(L)'
;MSQVTQNKAVTAPVPMTPMQEFWHYFKRNKGAVVGLVYVSIMILIAVFANFLAPYNPADQFRDALLAPPAWQEGGSLTHLLGTDDVGRDVLSRLMYGARLSLLVGCLVVVLSLIMGVVLGLVAGYFGGIVDNVIMRIVDIMLALPSLLLALVLVAVFGPSIGNAALALTFVALPHYVRLTRAAVLVEVNRDYVTASRVAGAGAMRQMFVNILPNCLA
;
A
#
# COMPACT_ATOMS: atom_id res chain seq x y z
N MET A 1 42.27 40.58 40.74
CA MET A 1 41.91 39.14 40.59
C MET A 1 40.76 39.06 39.61
N SER A 2 41.09 38.82 38.34
CA SER A 2 40.08 38.78 37.24
C SER A 2 39.70 37.31 37.04
N GLN A 3 38.43 36.96 37.32
CA GLN A 3 37.87 35.65 37.00
C GLN A 3 37.67 35.57 35.50
N VAL A 4 38.45 34.75 34.83
CA VAL A 4 38.25 34.37 33.43
C VAL A 4 37.10 33.37 33.39
N THR A 5 35.93 33.84 32.98
CA THR A 5 34.77 33.01 32.72
C THR A 5 35.08 32.13 31.51
N GLN A 6 35.35 30.83 31.72
CA GLN A 6 35.47 29.86 30.66
C GLN A 6 34.13 29.72 29.95
N ASN A 7 34.04 30.30 28.77
CA ASN A 7 32.94 30.14 27.84
C ASN A 7 32.97 28.69 27.32
N LYS A 8 32.16 27.79 27.92
CA LYS A 8 31.92 26.46 27.39
C LYS A 8 31.31 26.62 26.00
N ALA A 9 32.12 26.42 24.98
CA ALA A 9 31.61 26.32 23.60
C ALA A 9 30.48 25.32 23.57
N VAL A 10 29.26 25.78 23.38
CA VAL A 10 28.09 24.96 23.12
C VAL A 10 28.35 24.33 21.75
N THR A 11 28.84 23.10 21.74
CA THR A 11 28.97 22.31 20.51
C THR A 11 27.58 22.16 19.92
N ALA A 12 27.33 22.82 18.80
CA ALA A 12 26.07 22.67 18.06
C ALA A 12 25.83 21.16 17.78
N PRO A 13 24.62 20.63 18.01
CA PRO A 13 24.34 19.23 17.76
C PRO A 13 24.63 18.92 16.28
N VAL A 14 25.40 17.87 16.05
CA VAL A 14 25.71 17.39 14.70
C VAL A 14 24.39 17.11 13.97
N PRO A 15 24.15 17.69 12.78
CA PRO A 15 22.91 17.46 12.06
C PRO A 15 22.74 15.97 11.77
N MET A 16 21.60 15.42 12.17
CA MET A 16 21.26 14.02 11.92
C MET A 16 21.05 13.81 10.42
N THR A 17 21.41 12.65 9.90
CA THR A 17 21.05 12.29 8.54
C THR A 17 19.52 12.08 8.45
N PRO A 18 18.89 12.29 7.26
CA PRO A 18 17.43 12.14 7.12
C PRO A 18 16.91 10.78 7.62
N MET A 19 17.67 9.73 7.42
CA MET A 19 17.32 8.38 7.89
C MET A 19 17.39 8.26 9.43
N GLN A 20 18.38 8.90 10.06
CA GLN A 20 18.51 8.92 11.52
C GLN A 20 17.38 9.73 12.16
N GLU A 21 17.03 10.84 11.55
CA GLU A 21 15.92 11.69 11.97
C GLU A 21 14.58 10.95 11.87
N PHE A 22 14.32 10.30 10.74
CA PHE A 22 13.15 9.45 10.55
C PHE A 22 13.04 8.38 11.64
N TRP A 23 14.12 7.60 11.87
CA TRP A 23 14.12 6.55 12.89
C TRP A 23 13.99 7.10 14.30
N HIS A 24 14.54 8.28 14.58
CA HIS A 24 14.39 8.92 15.88
C HIS A 24 12.91 9.26 16.17
N TYR A 25 12.21 9.90 15.24
CA TYR A 25 10.79 10.24 15.41
C TYR A 25 9.89 9.00 15.34
N PHE A 26 10.19 8.05 14.45
CA PHE A 26 9.44 6.82 14.32
C PHE A 26 9.40 6.00 15.63
N LYS A 27 10.55 5.79 16.25
CA LYS A 27 10.66 5.04 17.52
C LYS A 27 9.94 5.72 18.70
N ARG A 28 9.74 7.01 18.66
CA ARG A 28 9.00 7.75 19.68
C ARG A 28 7.48 7.53 19.58
N ASN A 29 6.99 7.20 18.40
CA ASN A 29 5.59 6.87 18.17
C ASN A 29 5.36 5.38 18.44
N LYS A 30 4.90 5.06 19.66
CA LYS A 30 4.64 3.67 20.09
C LYS A 30 3.64 2.95 19.17
N GLY A 31 2.62 3.66 18.66
CA GLY A 31 1.65 3.10 17.72
C GLY A 31 2.30 2.69 16.38
N ALA A 32 3.21 3.51 15.86
CA ALA A 32 3.95 3.19 14.63
C ALA A 32 4.86 1.96 14.82
N VAL A 33 5.52 1.85 15.99
CA VAL A 33 6.36 0.67 16.31
C VAL A 33 5.50 -0.60 16.40
N VAL A 34 4.37 -0.54 17.11
CA VAL A 34 3.45 -1.69 17.21
C VAL A 34 2.91 -2.08 15.84
N GLY A 35 2.51 -1.10 15.01
CA GLY A 35 2.07 -1.34 13.64
C GLY A 35 3.14 -2.00 12.77
N LEU A 36 4.39 -1.52 12.85
CA LEU A 36 5.52 -2.13 12.14
C LEU A 36 5.76 -3.57 12.56
N VAL A 37 5.75 -3.85 13.87
CA VAL A 37 5.92 -5.21 14.39
C VAL A 37 4.80 -6.12 13.91
N TYR A 38 3.54 -5.68 13.98
CA TYR A 38 2.40 -6.45 13.51
C TYR A 38 2.50 -6.80 12.01
N VAL A 39 2.77 -5.80 11.17
CA VAL A 39 2.92 -5.99 9.72
C VAL A 39 4.10 -6.90 9.42
N SER A 40 5.24 -6.74 10.13
CA SER A 40 6.40 -7.61 9.97
C SER A 40 6.08 -9.06 10.31
N ILE A 41 5.34 -9.32 11.40
CA ILE A 41 4.89 -10.67 11.78
C ILE A 41 3.99 -11.25 10.69
N MET A 42 3.03 -10.48 10.16
CA MET A 42 2.14 -10.94 9.08
C MET A 42 2.92 -11.30 7.82
N ILE A 43 3.90 -10.49 7.43
CA ILE A 43 4.79 -10.78 6.29
C ILE A 43 5.60 -12.05 6.54
N LEU A 44 6.18 -12.22 7.73
CA LEU A 44 6.95 -13.41 8.07
C LEU A 44 6.08 -14.67 8.03
N ILE A 45 4.88 -14.63 8.60
CA ILE A 45 3.91 -15.74 8.51
C ILE A 45 3.60 -16.07 7.06
N ALA A 46 3.32 -15.07 6.23
CA ALA A 46 3.00 -15.26 4.82
C ALA A 46 4.16 -15.86 4.02
N VAL A 47 5.40 -15.38 4.24
CA VAL A 47 6.60 -15.87 3.55
C VAL A 47 6.92 -17.30 3.97
N PHE A 48 6.87 -17.57 5.27
CA PHE A 48 7.23 -18.85 5.85
C PHE A 48 6.05 -19.79 6.08
N ALA A 49 4.87 -19.51 5.48
CA ALA A 49 3.67 -20.35 5.65
C ALA A 49 3.93 -21.83 5.36
N ASN A 50 4.74 -22.16 4.36
CA ASN A 50 5.07 -23.55 4.02
C ASN A 50 5.85 -24.29 5.13
N PHE A 51 6.52 -23.57 6.03
CA PHE A 51 7.30 -24.15 7.13
C PHE A 51 6.57 -24.03 8.47
N LEU A 52 5.71 -23.03 8.60
CA LEU A 52 5.00 -22.72 9.86
C LEU A 52 3.65 -23.44 9.94
N ALA A 53 2.98 -23.68 8.81
CA ALA A 53 1.68 -24.33 8.78
C ALA A 53 1.81 -25.81 9.13
N PRO A 54 1.03 -26.32 10.09
CA PRO A 54 1.08 -27.72 10.48
C PRO A 54 0.66 -28.68 9.36
N TYR A 55 -0.28 -28.22 8.50
CA TYR A 55 -0.87 -29.04 7.44
C TYR A 55 -0.96 -28.27 6.12
N ASN A 56 -1.17 -29.00 5.02
CA ASN A 56 -1.53 -28.36 3.77
C ASN A 56 -2.94 -27.75 3.88
N PRO A 57 -3.18 -26.50 3.40
CA PRO A 57 -4.47 -25.82 3.55
C PRO A 57 -5.64 -26.53 2.82
N ALA A 58 -5.34 -27.47 1.93
CA ALA A 58 -6.33 -28.27 1.19
C ALA A 58 -6.62 -29.64 1.83
N ASP A 59 -5.79 -30.09 2.79
CA ASP A 59 -5.99 -31.39 3.44
C ASP A 59 -7.29 -31.38 4.24
N GLN A 60 -8.04 -32.49 4.11
CA GLN A 60 -9.34 -32.68 4.74
C GLN A 60 -9.28 -33.83 5.74
N PHE A 61 -9.59 -33.57 6.98
CA PHE A 61 -9.65 -34.52 8.08
C PHE A 61 -11.12 -34.88 8.35
N ARG A 62 -11.61 -35.93 7.71
CA ARG A 62 -13.04 -36.33 7.79
C ARG A 62 -13.50 -36.72 9.19
N ASP A 63 -12.55 -37.13 10.04
CA ASP A 63 -12.80 -37.50 11.43
C ASP A 63 -12.83 -36.30 12.39
N ALA A 64 -12.51 -35.10 11.87
CA ALA A 64 -12.43 -33.88 12.64
C ALA A 64 -13.20 -32.74 11.95
N LEU A 65 -14.45 -32.97 11.57
CA LEU A 65 -15.31 -31.92 10.99
C LEU A 65 -15.77 -30.98 12.09
N LEU A 66 -15.66 -29.63 11.86
CA LEU A 66 -16.06 -28.58 12.79
C LEU A 66 -15.46 -28.80 14.20
N ALA A 67 -14.25 -29.36 14.28
CA ALA A 67 -13.58 -29.51 15.57
C ALA A 67 -13.34 -28.15 16.22
N PRO A 68 -13.65 -27.99 17.52
CA PRO A 68 -13.45 -26.72 18.21
C PRO A 68 -11.95 -26.40 18.40
N PRO A 69 -11.60 -25.13 18.66
CA PRO A 69 -10.23 -24.75 19.01
C PRO A 69 -9.72 -25.46 20.26
N ALA A 70 -8.40 -25.60 20.36
CA ALA A 70 -7.74 -26.38 21.43
C ALA A 70 -8.08 -25.96 22.87
N TRP A 71 -8.52 -24.71 23.07
CA TRP A 71 -8.93 -24.17 24.39
C TRP A 71 -10.41 -24.38 24.73
N GLN A 72 -11.18 -24.99 23.86
CA GLN A 72 -12.58 -25.33 24.10
C GLN A 72 -12.74 -26.81 24.43
N GLU A 73 -13.86 -27.14 25.08
CA GLU A 73 -14.23 -28.51 25.38
C GLU A 73 -14.39 -29.32 24.10
N GLY A 74 -13.72 -30.49 24.00
CA GLY A 74 -13.64 -31.27 22.77
C GLY A 74 -12.56 -30.81 21.78
N GLY A 75 -11.81 -29.74 22.08
CA GLY A 75 -10.69 -29.27 21.24
C GLY A 75 -9.46 -30.18 21.34
N SER A 76 -8.59 -30.12 20.33
CA SER A 76 -7.38 -30.92 20.23
C SER A 76 -6.16 -30.05 19.90
N LEU A 77 -4.99 -30.41 20.43
CA LEU A 77 -3.72 -29.78 20.08
C LEU A 77 -3.26 -30.07 18.64
N THR A 78 -3.87 -31.07 17.99
CA THR A 78 -3.60 -31.36 16.57
C THR A 78 -4.15 -30.28 15.66
N HIS A 79 -5.27 -29.63 16.04
CA HIS A 79 -5.88 -28.53 15.32
C HIS A 79 -6.06 -27.33 16.24
N LEU A 80 -5.01 -26.52 16.40
CA LEU A 80 -4.96 -25.42 17.39
C LEU A 80 -6.14 -24.45 17.30
N LEU A 81 -6.55 -24.07 16.11
CA LEU A 81 -7.70 -23.20 15.85
C LEU A 81 -8.95 -23.97 15.41
N GLY A 82 -8.91 -25.29 15.53
CA GLY A 82 -9.98 -26.18 15.06
C GLY A 82 -9.97 -26.39 13.55
N THR A 83 -11.06 -26.95 13.05
CA THR A 83 -11.26 -27.27 11.63
C THR A 83 -12.54 -26.64 11.08
N ASP A 84 -12.62 -26.49 9.77
CA ASP A 84 -13.81 -25.98 9.10
C ASP A 84 -14.86 -27.09 8.82
N ASP A 85 -15.93 -26.73 8.11
CA ASP A 85 -17.07 -27.59 7.75
C ASP A 85 -16.70 -28.80 6.88
N VAL A 86 -15.54 -28.78 6.24
CA VAL A 86 -15.02 -29.89 5.42
C VAL A 86 -13.76 -30.53 6.06
N GLY A 87 -13.46 -30.20 7.31
CA GLY A 87 -12.35 -30.77 8.08
C GLY A 87 -10.98 -30.25 7.75
N ARG A 88 -10.85 -29.03 7.18
CA ARG A 88 -9.55 -28.41 6.91
C ARG A 88 -9.06 -27.62 8.13
N ASP A 89 -7.76 -27.67 8.41
CA ASP A 89 -7.15 -26.97 9.54
C ASP A 89 -7.22 -25.43 9.36
N VAL A 90 -7.89 -24.75 10.29
CA VAL A 90 -8.14 -23.31 10.23
C VAL A 90 -6.84 -22.52 10.36
N LEU A 91 -5.89 -22.95 11.21
CA LEU A 91 -4.61 -22.28 11.40
C LEU A 91 -3.79 -22.28 10.10
N SER A 92 -3.65 -23.43 9.46
CA SER A 92 -2.96 -23.57 8.18
C SER A 92 -3.59 -22.69 7.10
N ARG A 93 -4.92 -22.70 7.02
CA ARG A 93 -5.67 -21.85 6.07
C ARG A 93 -5.48 -20.36 6.32
N LEU A 94 -5.41 -19.92 7.58
CA LEU A 94 -5.13 -18.50 7.90
C LEU A 94 -3.73 -18.09 7.46
N MET A 95 -2.71 -18.93 7.67
CA MET A 95 -1.34 -18.64 7.26
C MET A 95 -1.20 -18.53 5.72
N TYR A 96 -1.77 -19.48 4.98
CA TYR A 96 -1.78 -19.42 3.51
C TYR A 96 -2.69 -18.30 2.97
N GLY A 97 -3.83 -18.04 3.64
CA GLY A 97 -4.73 -16.93 3.33
C GLY A 97 -4.07 -15.57 3.50
N ALA A 98 -3.26 -15.39 4.56
CA ALA A 98 -2.47 -14.18 4.75
C ALA A 98 -1.51 -13.91 3.58
N ARG A 99 -0.84 -14.96 3.07
CA ARG A 99 0.03 -14.87 1.89
C ARG A 99 -0.72 -14.39 0.65
N LEU A 100 -1.88 -14.99 0.38
CA LEU A 100 -2.72 -14.61 -0.76
C LEU A 100 -3.23 -13.18 -0.63
N SER A 101 -3.73 -12.81 0.56
CA SER A 101 -4.26 -11.48 0.84
C SER A 101 -3.19 -10.38 0.69
N LEU A 102 -1.98 -10.61 1.21
CA LEU A 102 -0.86 -9.68 1.07
C LEU A 102 -0.42 -9.55 -0.39
N LEU A 103 -0.36 -10.66 -1.14
CA LEU A 103 0.01 -10.63 -2.56
C LEU A 103 -1.01 -9.85 -3.38
N VAL A 104 -2.30 -10.15 -3.22
CA VAL A 104 -3.38 -9.44 -3.94
C VAL A 104 -3.41 -7.97 -3.54
N GLY A 105 -3.34 -7.66 -2.24
CA GLY A 105 -3.33 -6.28 -1.76
C GLY A 105 -2.15 -5.48 -2.30
N CYS A 106 -0.94 -6.04 -2.28
CA CYS A 106 0.26 -5.40 -2.83
C CYS A 106 0.12 -5.18 -4.34
N LEU A 107 -0.36 -6.18 -5.09
CA LEU A 107 -0.59 -6.08 -6.53
C LEU A 107 -1.57 -4.94 -6.85
N VAL A 108 -2.72 -4.90 -6.16
CA VAL A 108 -3.73 -3.85 -6.34
C VAL A 108 -3.15 -2.47 -6.08
N VAL A 109 -2.44 -2.29 -4.97
CA VAL A 109 -1.83 -0.99 -4.61
C VAL A 109 -0.79 -0.56 -5.64
N VAL A 110 0.12 -1.45 -6.03
CA VAL A 110 1.18 -1.13 -7.00
C VAL A 110 0.60 -0.77 -8.36
N LEU A 111 -0.35 -1.55 -8.87
CA LEU A 111 -0.98 -1.26 -10.16
C LEU A 111 -1.78 0.04 -10.13
N SER A 112 -2.60 0.25 -9.09
CA SER A 112 -3.39 1.48 -8.93
C SER A 112 -2.50 2.71 -8.79
N LEU A 113 -1.39 2.59 -8.03
CA LEU A 113 -0.42 3.67 -7.85
C LEU A 113 0.25 4.03 -9.17
N ILE A 114 0.80 3.06 -9.89
CA ILE A 114 1.50 3.30 -11.16
C ILE A 114 0.54 3.96 -12.17
N MET A 115 -0.63 3.35 -12.39
CA MET A 115 -1.61 3.89 -13.33
C MET A 115 -2.14 5.26 -12.89
N GLY A 116 -2.44 5.40 -11.59
CA GLY A 116 -2.97 6.64 -11.02
C GLY A 116 -1.96 7.79 -11.07
N VAL A 117 -0.69 7.52 -10.76
CA VAL A 117 0.38 8.51 -10.87
C VAL A 117 0.57 8.94 -12.32
N VAL A 118 0.63 8.01 -13.26
CA VAL A 118 0.79 8.35 -14.68
C VAL A 118 -0.38 9.19 -15.19
N LEU A 119 -1.62 8.75 -14.96
CA LEU A 119 -2.81 9.47 -15.42
C LEU A 119 -2.97 10.83 -14.71
N GLY A 120 -2.73 10.89 -13.40
CA GLY A 120 -2.78 12.14 -12.65
C GLY A 120 -1.70 13.15 -13.07
N LEU A 121 -0.49 12.65 -13.34
CA LEU A 121 0.62 13.44 -13.84
C LEU A 121 0.32 14.02 -15.24
N VAL A 122 -0.21 13.21 -16.14
CA VAL A 122 -0.62 13.63 -17.49
C VAL A 122 -1.76 14.65 -17.41
N ALA A 123 -2.79 14.39 -16.60
CA ALA A 123 -3.92 15.31 -16.43
C ALA A 123 -3.46 16.67 -15.88
N GLY A 124 -2.68 16.67 -14.80
CA GLY A 124 -2.21 17.89 -14.15
C GLY A 124 -1.20 18.70 -14.99
N TYR A 125 -0.34 18.01 -15.77
CA TYR A 125 0.69 18.67 -16.58
C TYR A 125 0.11 19.30 -17.86
N PHE A 126 -0.69 18.56 -18.62
CA PHE A 126 -1.23 19.06 -19.90
C PHE A 126 -2.44 19.98 -19.70
N GLY A 127 -3.24 19.74 -18.67
CA GLY A 127 -4.45 20.54 -18.41
C GLY A 127 -5.50 20.46 -19.51
N GLY A 128 -6.38 21.46 -19.57
CA GLY A 128 -7.35 21.64 -20.66
C GLY A 128 -8.20 20.42 -20.99
N ILE A 129 -8.20 20.02 -22.27
CA ILE A 129 -9.02 18.90 -22.76
C ILE A 129 -8.56 17.56 -22.18
N VAL A 130 -7.23 17.35 -22.04
CA VAL A 130 -6.66 16.11 -21.50
C VAL A 130 -7.10 15.89 -20.06
N ASP A 131 -6.99 16.93 -19.25
CA ASP A 131 -7.44 16.93 -17.87
C ASP A 131 -8.95 16.64 -17.78
N ASN A 132 -9.74 17.37 -18.57
CA ASN A 132 -11.21 17.21 -18.56
C ASN A 132 -11.65 15.79 -18.95
N VAL A 133 -11.01 15.17 -19.94
CA VAL A 133 -11.35 13.80 -20.36
C VAL A 133 -10.98 12.79 -19.26
N ILE A 134 -9.76 12.86 -18.73
CA ILE A 134 -9.32 11.95 -17.66
C ILE A 134 -10.20 12.09 -16.43
N MET A 135 -10.46 13.33 -16.00
CA MET A 135 -11.29 13.57 -14.82
C MET A 135 -12.75 13.16 -15.04
N ARG A 136 -13.29 13.28 -16.26
CA ARG A 136 -14.65 12.80 -16.54
C ARG A 136 -14.76 11.27 -16.39
N ILE A 137 -13.75 10.52 -16.85
CA ILE A 137 -13.70 9.06 -16.65
C ILE A 137 -13.63 8.74 -15.16
N VAL A 138 -12.73 9.40 -14.43
CA VAL A 138 -12.58 9.26 -12.98
C VAL A 138 -13.89 9.56 -12.25
N ASP A 139 -14.61 10.61 -12.64
CA ASP A 139 -15.89 10.99 -12.04
C ASP A 139 -16.98 9.95 -12.29
N ILE A 140 -17.04 9.38 -13.50
CA ILE A 140 -17.96 8.27 -13.82
C ILE A 140 -17.65 7.05 -12.94
N MET A 141 -16.38 6.69 -12.76
CA MET A 141 -15.99 5.57 -11.89
C MET A 141 -16.41 5.80 -10.44
N LEU A 142 -16.28 7.03 -9.94
CA LEU A 142 -16.64 7.39 -8.56
C LEU A 142 -18.15 7.60 -8.36
N ALA A 143 -18.92 7.80 -9.42
CA ALA A 143 -20.38 7.89 -9.36
C ALA A 143 -21.03 6.54 -9.02
N LEU A 144 -20.33 5.43 -9.31
CA LEU A 144 -20.80 4.08 -8.97
C LEU A 144 -20.34 3.70 -7.57
N PRO A 145 -21.18 3.06 -6.75
CA PRO A 145 -20.72 2.44 -5.51
C PRO A 145 -19.58 1.46 -5.79
N SER A 146 -18.47 1.62 -5.06
CA SER A 146 -17.21 0.87 -5.31
C SER A 146 -17.40 -0.64 -5.36
N LEU A 147 -18.26 -1.19 -4.50
CA LEU A 147 -18.57 -2.61 -4.47
C LEU A 147 -19.31 -3.05 -5.74
N LEU A 148 -20.26 -2.24 -6.21
CA LEU A 148 -21.01 -2.52 -7.45
C LEU A 148 -20.07 -2.47 -8.67
N LEU A 149 -19.20 -1.47 -8.74
CA LEU A 149 -18.19 -1.39 -9.80
C LEU A 149 -17.29 -2.64 -9.81
N ALA A 150 -16.80 -3.08 -8.64
CA ALA A 150 -15.98 -4.29 -8.54
C ALA A 150 -16.74 -5.53 -9.01
N LEU A 151 -18.00 -5.72 -8.60
CA LEU A 151 -18.82 -6.85 -8.99
C LEU A 151 -19.10 -6.88 -10.49
N VAL A 152 -19.44 -5.73 -11.10
CA VAL A 152 -19.65 -5.63 -12.54
C VAL A 152 -18.38 -6.00 -13.30
N LEU A 153 -17.22 -5.51 -12.87
CA LEU A 153 -15.93 -5.84 -13.52
C LEU A 153 -15.61 -7.32 -13.42
N VAL A 154 -15.82 -7.95 -12.25
CA VAL A 154 -15.63 -9.41 -12.08
C VAL A 154 -16.64 -10.19 -12.92
N ALA A 155 -17.88 -9.73 -13.04
CA ALA A 155 -18.89 -10.39 -13.89
C ALA A 155 -18.50 -10.34 -15.39
N VAL A 156 -17.89 -9.25 -15.84
CA VAL A 156 -17.44 -9.09 -17.24
C VAL A 156 -16.18 -9.89 -17.52
N PHE A 157 -15.19 -9.83 -16.63
CA PHE A 157 -13.88 -10.50 -16.84
C PHE A 157 -13.90 -11.99 -16.47
N GLY A 158 -14.91 -12.42 -15.74
CA GLY A 158 -15.02 -13.79 -15.20
C GLY A 158 -14.42 -13.95 -13.81
N PRO A 159 -14.82 -15.00 -13.07
CA PRO A 159 -14.42 -15.26 -11.70
C PRO A 159 -12.98 -15.82 -11.63
N SER A 160 -12.02 -14.99 -11.27
CA SER A 160 -10.64 -15.39 -10.95
C SER A 160 -10.02 -14.42 -9.94
N ILE A 161 -9.00 -14.86 -9.22
CA ILE A 161 -8.25 -14.02 -8.27
C ILE A 161 -7.59 -12.84 -9.02
N GLY A 162 -7.03 -13.10 -10.21
CA GLY A 162 -6.42 -12.07 -11.04
C GLY A 162 -7.44 -11.01 -11.50
N ASN A 163 -8.62 -11.43 -11.95
CA ASN A 163 -9.69 -10.53 -12.37
C ASN A 163 -10.26 -9.73 -11.19
N ALA A 164 -10.37 -10.35 -10.01
CA ALA A 164 -10.73 -9.65 -8.79
C ALA A 164 -9.69 -8.58 -8.41
N ALA A 165 -8.39 -8.89 -8.51
CA ALA A 165 -7.33 -7.93 -8.27
C ALA A 165 -7.38 -6.77 -9.27
N LEU A 166 -7.62 -7.04 -10.56
CA LEU A 166 -7.82 -6.00 -11.57
C LEU A 166 -9.04 -5.14 -11.27
N ALA A 167 -10.18 -5.74 -10.92
CA ALA A 167 -11.38 -5.00 -10.55
C ALA A 167 -11.13 -4.06 -9.37
N LEU A 168 -10.46 -4.54 -8.31
CA LEU A 168 -10.07 -3.72 -7.16
C LEU A 168 -9.07 -2.61 -7.54
N THR A 169 -8.18 -2.89 -8.50
CA THR A 169 -7.26 -1.88 -9.05
C THR A 169 -8.04 -0.72 -9.69
N PHE A 170 -9.04 -1.01 -10.51
CA PHE A 170 -9.89 0.01 -11.11
C PHE A 170 -10.71 0.79 -10.07
N VAL A 171 -11.18 0.13 -9.01
CA VAL A 171 -11.88 0.80 -7.92
C VAL A 171 -10.98 1.77 -7.15
N ALA A 172 -9.72 1.42 -6.94
CA ALA A 172 -8.75 2.26 -6.22
C ALA A 172 -8.16 3.39 -7.08
N LEU A 173 -8.06 3.17 -8.40
CA LEU A 173 -7.43 4.07 -9.38
C LEU A 173 -7.86 5.54 -9.28
N PRO A 174 -9.16 5.89 -9.17
CA PRO A 174 -9.62 7.27 -9.11
C PRO A 174 -9.00 8.10 -7.98
N HIS A 175 -8.77 7.48 -6.83
CA HIS A 175 -8.18 8.15 -5.67
C HIS A 175 -6.73 8.56 -5.95
N TYR A 176 -5.94 7.68 -6.55
CA TYR A 176 -4.55 7.97 -6.91
C TYR A 176 -4.46 9.02 -8.03
N VAL A 177 -5.33 8.95 -9.03
CA VAL A 177 -5.38 9.96 -10.11
C VAL A 177 -5.66 11.34 -9.54
N ARG A 178 -6.69 11.49 -8.71
CA ARG A 178 -7.06 12.78 -8.10
C ARG A 178 -5.95 13.34 -7.20
N LEU A 179 -5.37 12.48 -6.36
CA LEU A 179 -4.29 12.90 -5.45
C LEU A 179 -3.07 13.39 -6.22
N THR A 180 -2.61 12.60 -7.20
CA THR A 180 -1.46 12.97 -8.03
C THR A 180 -1.73 14.22 -8.83
N ARG A 181 -2.90 14.33 -9.47
CA ARG A 181 -3.29 15.54 -10.21
C ARG A 181 -3.26 16.79 -9.34
N ALA A 182 -3.79 16.72 -8.12
CA ALA A 182 -3.79 17.85 -7.19
C ALA A 182 -2.36 18.29 -6.84
N ALA A 183 -1.46 17.35 -6.54
CA ALA A 183 -0.04 17.65 -6.28
C ALA A 183 0.65 18.28 -7.52
N VAL A 184 0.41 17.72 -8.71
CA VAL A 184 1.00 18.21 -9.97
C VAL A 184 0.53 19.62 -10.29
N LEU A 185 -0.74 19.97 -10.08
CA LEU A 185 -1.26 21.32 -10.30
C LEU A 185 -0.57 22.38 -9.44
N VAL A 186 -0.11 22.01 -8.25
CA VAL A 186 0.68 22.89 -7.39
C VAL A 186 2.11 23.04 -7.95
N GLU A 187 2.73 21.93 -8.32
CA GLU A 187 4.14 21.90 -8.73
C GLU A 187 4.39 22.46 -10.14
N VAL A 188 3.46 22.28 -11.08
CA VAL A 188 3.62 22.72 -12.48
C VAL A 188 3.78 24.23 -12.62
N ASN A 189 3.29 25.00 -11.64
CA ASN A 189 3.34 26.46 -11.62
C ASN A 189 4.58 27.01 -10.88
N ARG A 190 5.50 26.18 -10.41
CA ARG A 190 6.70 26.59 -9.71
C ARG A 190 7.77 27.16 -10.66
N ASP A 191 8.57 28.09 -10.17
CA ASP A 191 9.60 28.77 -10.95
C ASP A 191 10.63 27.82 -11.56
N TYR A 192 11.02 26.76 -10.83
CA TYR A 192 11.98 25.77 -11.33
C TYR A 192 11.45 24.98 -12.54
N VAL A 193 10.13 24.74 -12.62
CA VAL A 193 9.49 24.08 -13.78
C VAL A 193 9.53 25.03 -14.98
N THR A 194 9.21 26.32 -14.75
CA THR A 194 9.28 27.35 -15.80
C THR A 194 10.71 27.53 -16.30
N ALA A 195 11.69 27.61 -15.41
CA ALA A 195 13.11 27.72 -15.77
C ALA A 195 13.58 26.49 -16.59
N SER A 196 13.19 25.29 -16.18
CA SER A 196 13.51 24.06 -16.92
C SER A 196 12.85 24.02 -18.31
N ARG A 197 11.64 24.57 -18.44
CA ARG A 197 10.93 24.68 -19.74
C ARG A 197 11.65 25.67 -20.67
N VAL A 198 12.06 26.82 -20.16
CA VAL A 198 12.86 27.80 -20.91
C VAL A 198 14.22 27.23 -21.34
N ALA A 199 14.82 26.38 -20.50
CA ALA A 199 16.05 25.66 -20.83
C ALA A 199 15.85 24.52 -21.86
N GLY A 200 14.63 24.33 -22.41
CA GLY A 200 14.35 23.39 -23.50
C GLY A 200 14.00 21.97 -23.04
N ALA A 201 13.69 21.74 -21.75
CA ALA A 201 13.30 20.44 -21.29
C ALA A 201 11.93 20.01 -21.86
N GLY A 202 11.86 18.84 -22.53
CA GLY A 202 10.63 18.28 -23.06
C GLY A 202 9.66 17.80 -21.97
N ALA A 203 8.40 17.55 -22.35
CA ALA A 203 7.30 17.19 -21.45
C ALA A 203 7.61 15.97 -20.57
N MET A 204 8.17 14.91 -21.11
CA MET A 204 8.51 13.68 -20.36
C MET A 204 9.54 13.97 -19.26
N ARG A 205 10.58 14.76 -19.57
CA ARG A 205 11.57 15.19 -18.58
C ARG A 205 10.94 16.07 -17.51
N GLN A 206 10.08 16.98 -17.91
CA GLN A 206 9.32 17.83 -16.98
C GLN A 206 8.51 17.00 -16.00
N MET A 207 7.68 16.08 -16.52
CA MET A 207 6.78 15.25 -15.71
C MET A 207 7.54 14.33 -14.75
N PHE A 208 8.46 13.49 -15.28
CA PHE A 208 9.04 12.40 -14.49
C PHE A 208 10.30 12.77 -13.72
N VAL A 209 11.06 13.78 -14.16
CA VAL A 209 12.32 14.17 -13.53
C VAL A 209 12.17 15.41 -12.65
N ASN A 210 11.36 16.37 -13.07
CA ASN A 210 11.25 17.64 -12.36
C ASN A 210 10.04 17.67 -11.42
N ILE A 211 8.84 17.27 -11.90
CA ILE A 211 7.59 17.41 -11.14
C ILE A 211 7.36 16.24 -10.20
N LEU A 212 7.38 15.00 -10.73
CA LEU A 212 7.04 13.82 -9.94
C LEU A 212 7.84 13.65 -8.64
N PRO A 213 9.18 13.81 -8.63
CA PRO A 213 9.94 13.69 -7.37
C PRO A 213 9.52 14.72 -6.30
N ASN A 214 9.15 15.92 -6.72
CA ASN A 214 8.72 16.98 -5.81
C ASN A 214 7.26 16.81 -5.34
N CYS A 215 6.44 16.06 -6.07
CA CYS A 215 5.10 15.68 -5.61
C CYS A 215 5.12 14.59 -4.51
N LEU A 216 6.27 13.89 -4.34
CA LEU A 216 6.43 12.80 -3.36
C LEU A 216 7.10 13.27 -2.06
N ALA A 217 7.61 14.50 -2.03
CA ALA A 217 8.25 15.10 -0.87
C ALA A 217 7.24 15.84 0.00
#